data_71c4a19c3d3f43d7b470e2fdb6a9efd6
#
_entry.id   71c4a19c3d3f43d7b470e2fdb6a9efd6
#
_cell.length_a   1.000
_cell.length_b   1.000
_cell.length_c   1.000
_cell.angle_alpha   90.00
_cell.angle_beta   90.00
_cell.angle_gamma   90.00
#
_symmetry.space_group_name_H-M   'P 1'
#
loop_
_entity.id
_entity.type
_entity.pdbx_description
1 polymer ?
#
loop_
_entity_poly.entity_id
_entity_poly.type
_entity_poly.pdbx_seq_one_letter_code
_entity_poly.pdbx_strand_id
1 'polypeptide(L)'
;MSTPDGVPPAPRPLLKVCGATRPGEAAAVAAHADLVGLWYGVEGGAHELTGPALATMADAVRSGGRAEPVLVTFLHDAGRIGRAARAAGIRWIQLHAYQPPGAVAALRAALPEAVVVKAVHVLDGQCAERPFLGAYARAGTDLFLVDAATRGGSVGSTGHRVPPEALERLLPGLGLPFLLAGGLTAADAARAPALAAHPGFRGVDVDGAARGGDGLLGPAQVAALDRAWTGGRGSPALPAGADGPYAVHPRAVAAPSGPRPPTGPPPASVTSPGKPT
;
A
#
# COMPACT_ATOMS: atom_id res chain seq x y z
N MET A 1 11.87 -10.13 -38.54
CA MET A 1 10.44 -10.15 -38.14
C MET A 1 10.30 -9.08 -37.04
N SER A 2 9.75 -7.91 -37.39
CA SER A 2 9.54 -6.80 -36.48
C SER A 2 8.34 -7.10 -35.60
N THR A 3 8.51 -6.97 -34.28
CA THR A 3 7.41 -7.02 -33.31
C THR A 3 6.44 -5.87 -33.58
N PRO A 4 5.12 -6.10 -33.55
CA PRO A 4 4.16 -5.03 -33.70
C PRO A 4 4.04 -4.23 -32.42
N ASP A 5 4.02 -2.89 -32.65
CA ASP A 5 3.45 -1.85 -31.79
C ASP A 5 3.81 -1.77 -30.30
N GLY A 6 4.77 -0.93 -30.03
CA GLY A 6 4.95 0.18 -29.08
C GLY A 6 4.31 0.15 -27.69
N VAL A 7 3.84 -1.00 -27.16
CA VAL A 7 3.46 -1.08 -25.75
C VAL A 7 4.74 -1.25 -24.92
N PRO A 8 5.08 -0.29 -24.04
CA PRO A 8 6.24 -0.45 -23.17
C PRO A 8 6.09 -1.75 -22.36
N PRO A 9 7.20 -2.48 -22.15
CA PRO A 9 7.13 -3.70 -21.34
C PRO A 9 6.54 -3.38 -19.97
N ALA A 10 5.69 -4.27 -19.47
CA ALA A 10 5.12 -4.11 -18.14
C ALA A 10 6.27 -3.92 -17.11
N PRO A 11 6.12 -2.96 -16.17
CA PRO A 11 7.15 -2.75 -15.17
C PRO A 11 7.36 -4.06 -14.38
N ARG A 12 8.62 -4.38 -14.04
CA ARG A 12 8.91 -5.57 -13.26
C ARG A 12 8.15 -5.52 -11.91
N PRO A 13 7.76 -6.66 -11.36
CA PRO A 13 7.16 -6.71 -10.04
C PRO A 13 8.09 -6.17 -8.95
N LEU A 14 7.52 -5.54 -7.93
CA LEU A 14 8.21 -5.10 -6.73
C LEU A 14 8.30 -6.23 -5.70
N LEU A 15 9.40 -6.29 -4.98
CA LEU A 15 9.52 -7.06 -3.75
C LEU A 15 9.48 -6.10 -2.56
N LYS A 16 8.42 -6.18 -1.76
CA LYS A 16 8.37 -5.58 -0.43
C LYS A 16 8.65 -6.64 0.62
N VAL A 17 9.48 -6.31 1.62
CA VAL A 17 9.64 -7.09 2.86
C VAL A 17 9.19 -6.26 4.04
N CYS A 18 8.58 -6.89 5.05
CA CYS A 18 7.91 -6.15 6.10
C CYS A 18 8.41 -6.50 7.50
N GLY A 19 8.39 -5.53 8.41
CA GLY A 19 8.66 -5.75 9.83
C GLY A 19 10.15 -5.79 10.21
N ALA A 20 11.01 -4.98 9.58
CA ALA A 20 12.38 -4.78 10.03
C ALA A 20 12.41 -4.10 11.41
N THR A 21 13.28 -4.60 12.32
CA THR A 21 13.37 -4.15 13.71
C THR A 21 14.73 -3.61 14.12
N ARG A 22 15.78 -3.89 13.33
CA ARG A 22 17.16 -3.50 13.60
C ARG A 22 17.78 -2.79 12.40
N PRO A 23 18.58 -1.73 12.60
CA PRO A 23 19.19 -0.99 11.49
C PRO A 23 20.07 -1.86 10.58
N GLY A 24 20.88 -2.77 11.15
CA GLY A 24 21.71 -3.69 10.37
C GLY A 24 20.91 -4.67 9.53
N GLU A 25 19.78 -5.17 10.04
CA GLU A 25 18.81 -6.00 9.32
C GLU A 25 18.21 -5.22 8.14
N ALA A 26 17.71 -4.02 8.41
CA ALA A 26 17.10 -3.16 7.40
C ALA A 26 18.05 -2.82 6.25
N ALA A 27 19.30 -2.44 6.59
CA ALA A 27 20.33 -2.16 5.59
C ALA A 27 20.69 -3.40 4.76
N ALA A 28 20.84 -4.57 5.40
CA ALA A 28 21.22 -5.80 4.72
C ALA A 28 20.19 -6.26 3.68
N VAL A 29 18.88 -6.12 3.98
CA VAL A 29 17.81 -6.54 3.06
C VAL A 29 17.51 -5.50 1.99
N ALA A 30 17.79 -4.22 2.23
CA ALA A 30 17.58 -3.12 1.27
C ALA A 30 18.35 -3.31 -0.05
N ALA A 31 19.42 -4.10 -0.02
CA ALA A 31 20.16 -4.45 -1.22
C ALA A 31 19.36 -5.36 -2.19
N HIS A 32 18.37 -6.10 -1.70
CA HIS A 32 17.62 -7.12 -2.44
C HIS A 32 16.13 -6.80 -2.56
N ALA A 33 15.56 -6.00 -1.67
CA ALA A 33 14.18 -5.54 -1.72
C ALA A 33 14.04 -4.23 -2.53
N ASP A 34 12.81 -3.91 -2.92
CA ASP A 34 12.44 -2.59 -3.46
C ASP A 34 11.81 -1.72 -2.38
N LEU A 35 11.10 -2.33 -1.43
CA LEU A 35 10.41 -1.67 -0.33
C LEU A 35 10.69 -2.42 0.98
N VAL A 36 10.93 -1.68 2.08
CA VAL A 36 11.08 -2.25 3.43
C VAL A 36 10.06 -1.62 4.37
N GLY A 37 9.14 -2.44 4.89
CA GLY A 37 8.08 -2.02 5.81
C GLY A 37 8.59 -1.82 7.23
N LEU A 38 8.32 -0.66 7.79
CA LEU A 38 8.67 -0.20 9.13
C LEU A 38 7.37 0.09 9.89
N TRP A 39 7.12 -0.64 10.99
CA TRP A 39 5.87 -0.53 11.71
C TRP A 39 5.88 0.63 12.70
N TYR A 40 4.87 1.49 12.64
CA TYR A 40 4.70 2.61 13.55
C TYR A 40 3.22 2.83 13.87
N GLY A 41 2.87 2.89 15.16
CA GLY A 41 1.49 2.99 15.60
C GLY A 41 0.71 1.70 15.32
N VAL A 42 1.36 0.56 15.56
CA VAL A 42 0.80 -0.79 15.55
C VAL A 42 0.89 -1.33 16.97
N GLU A 43 0.05 -0.79 17.85
CA GLU A 43 0.11 -1.03 19.30
C GLU A 43 0.12 -2.51 19.63
N GLY A 44 1.14 -2.94 20.39
CA GLY A 44 1.36 -4.36 20.74
C GLY A 44 1.90 -5.22 19.58
N GLY A 45 2.21 -4.65 18.43
CA GLY A 45 2.81 -5.36 17.30
C GLY A 45 4.24 -5.77 17.59
N ALA A 46 4.61 -7.01 17.21
CA ALA A 46 5.94 -7.57 17.47
C ALA A 46 7.10 -6.77 16.83
N HIS A 47 6.79 -5.95 15.83
CA HIS A 47 7.78 -5.17 15.05
C HIS A 47 7.55 -3.66 15.18
N GLU A 48 6.79 -3.23 16.20
CA GLU A 48 6.49 -1.82 16.40
C GLU A 48 7.75 -1.00 16.76
N LEU A 49 7.92 0.13 16.10
CA LEU A 49 9.00 1.07 16.29
C LEU A 49 8.51 2.34 16.99
N THR A 50 9.37 2.92 17.84
CA THR A 50 9.17 4.29 18.33
C THR A 50 9.44 5.32 17.21
N GLY A 51 9.00 6.56 17.38
CA GLY A 51 9.26 7.62 16.38
C GLY A 51 10.76 7.83 16.08
N PRO A 52 11.65 7.96 17.08
CA PRO A 52 13.08 8.03 16.85
C PRO A 52 13.66 6.79 16.15
N ALA A 53 13.21 5.58 16.53
CA ALA A 53 13.64 4.34 15.90
C ALA A 53 13.20 4.28 14.41
N LEU A 54 11.99 4.76 14.09
CA LEU A 54 11.49 4.83 12.72
C LEU A 54 12.43 5.62 11.81
N ALA A 55 12.91 6.80 12.25
CA ALA A 55 13.84 7.63 11.48
C ALA A 55 15.18 6.91 11.27
N THR A 56 15.76 6.35 12.34
CA THR A 56 17.01 5.57 12.26
C THR A 56 16.89 4.38 11.31
N MET A 57 15.76 3.67 11.35
CA MET A 57 15.50 2.54 10.46
C MET A 57 15.33 2.96 9.00
N ALA A 58 14.65 4.09 8.76
CA ALA A 58 14.48 4.62 7.41
C ALA A 58 15.83 5.02 6.79
N ASP A 59 16.73 5.61 7.58
CA ASP A 59 18.09 5.93 7.14
C ASP A 59 18.91 4.67 6.85
N ALA A 60 18.77 3.63 7.69
CA ALA A 60 19.42 2.35 7.46
C ALA A 60 18.96 1.69 6.15
N VAL A 61 17.65 1.72 5.84
CA VAL A 61 17.12 1.24 4.55
C VAL A 61 17.76 1.97 3.38
N ARG A 62 17.78 3.30 3.41
CA ARG A 62 18.35 4.12 2.31
C ARG A 62 19.83 3.89 2.12
N SER A 63 20.58 3.74 3.21
CA SER A 63 22.03 3.50 3.16
C SER A 63 22.40 2.09 2.73
N GLY A 64 21.51 1.12 2.92
CA GLY A 64 21.74 -0.31 2.63
C GLY A 64 21.60 -0.69 1.16
N GLY A 65 20.93 0.12 0.35
CA GLY A 65 20.71 -0.20 -1.06
C GLY A 65 19.69 0.70 -1.74
N ARG A 66 18.93 0.11 -2.66
CA ARG A 66 17.93 0.81 -3.50
C ARG A 66 16.53 0.87 -2.89
N ALA A 67 16.29 0.15 -1.79
CA ALA A 67 14.95 0.05 -1.23
C ALA A 67 14.47 1.38 -0.65
N GLU A 68 13.16 1.63 -0.82
CA GLU A 68 12.48 2.74 -0.15
C GLU A 68 11.85 2.24 1.17
N PRO A 69 11.96 3.02 2.26
CA PRO A 69 11.26 2.72 3.50
C PRO A 69 9.75 3.00 3.35
N VAL A 70 8.93 2.09 3.89
CA VAL A 70 7.47 2.19 3.93
C VAL A 70 7.04 2.31 5.38
N LEU A 71 6.36 3.40 5.75
CA LEU A 71 5.70 3.51 7.05
C LEU A 71 4.43 2.67 7.03
N VAL A 72 4.39 1.57 7.79
CA VAL A 72 3.22 0.70 7.94
C VAL A 72 2.53 1.06 9.24
N THR A 73 1.21 1.34 9.20
CA THR A 73 0.51 1.84 10.39
C THR A 73 -0.94 1.39 10.48
N PHE A 74 -1.42 1.29 11.73
CA PHE A 74 -2.83 1.08 12.07
C PHE A 74 -3.53 2.37 12.52
N LEU A 75 -2.77 3.47 12.63
CA LEU A 75 -3.31 4.76 13.03
C LEU A 75 -4.35 5.30 12.03
N HIS A 76 -5.32 6.05 12.57
CA HIS A 76 -6.33 6.78 11.79
C HIS A 76 -6.02 8.28 11.71
N ASP A 77 -5.18 8.81 12.59
CA ASP A 77 -4.81 10.23 12.66
C ASP A 77 -3.78 10.59 11.60
N ALA A 78 -4.25 11.22 10.52
CA ALA A 78 -3.41 11.69 9.43
C ALA A 78 -2.32 12.69 9.88
N GLY A 79 -2.59 13.51 10.90
CA GLY A 79 -1.62 14.44 11.46
C GLY A 79 -0.47 13.72 12.15
N ARG A 80 -0.76 12.68 12.95
CA ARG A 80 0.25 11.87 13.62
C ARG A 80 1.09 11.08 12.59
N ILE A 81 0.43 10.44 11.61
CA ILE A 81 1.11 9.74 10.52
C ILE A 81 2.01 10.71 9.75
N GLY A 82 1.49 11.88 9.37
CA GLY A 82 2.22 12.88 8.60
C GLY A 82 3.44 13.43 9.33
N ARG A 83 3.35 13.66 10.64
CA ARG A 83 4.51 14.09 11.45
C ARG A 83 5.60 13.01 11.49
N ALA A 84 5.23 11.75 11.71
CA ALA A 84 6.17 10.62 11.74
C ALA A 84 6.83 10.41 10.38
N ALA A 85 6.05 10.42 9.30
CA ALA A 85 6.55 10.26 7.94
C ALA A 85 7.55 11.37 7.56
N ARG A 86 7.21 12.64 7.82
CA ARG A 86 8.12 13.77 7.56
C ARG A 86 9.39 13.71 8.40
N ALA A 87 9.29 13.39 9.69
CA ALA A 87 10.45 13.28 10.57
C ALA A 87 11.42 12.16 10.12
N ALA A 88 10.91 11.08 9.56
CA ALA A 88 11.70 9.96 9.03
C ALA A 88 12.01 10.10 7.52
N GLY A 89 11.55 11.14 6.84
CA GLY A 89 11.71 11.33 5.40
C GLY A 89 11.04 10.22 4.56
N ILE A 90 9.98 9.58 5.07
CA ILE A 90 9.31 8.46 4.39
C ILE A 90 8.18 9.00 3.52
N ARG A 91 8.16 8.57 2.25
CA ARG A 91 7.11 8.92 1.27
C ARG A 91 6.08 7.81 1.07
N TRP A 92 6.41 6.56 1.31
CA TRP A 92 5.52 5.43 1.16
C TRP A 92 4.77 5.17 2.47
N ILE A 93 3.45 5.29 2.45
CA ILE A 93 2.61 5.12 3.64
C ILE A 93 1.61 3.98 3.39
N GLN A 94 1.69 2.93 4.20
CA GLN A 94 0.76 1.80 4.14
C GLN A 94 -0.23 1.87 5.30
N LEU A 95 -1.49 2.12 4.96
CA LEU A 95 -2.62 2.03 5.87
C LEU A 95 -3.08 0.57 5.95
N HIS A 96 -2.68 -0.14 7.02
CA HIS A 96 -2.80 -1.60 7.11
C HIS A 96 -3.93 -2.10 8.02
N ALA A 97 -4.73 -1.22 8.59
CA ALA A 97 -5.95 -1.59 9.32
C ALA A 97 -7.21 -1.25 8.51
N TYR A 98 -8.36 -1.35 9.14
CA TYR A 98 -9.66 -1.03 8.54
C TYR A 98 -9.94 0.49 8.52
N GLN A 99 -8.92 1.31 8.20
CA GLN A 99 -9.10 2.76 8.07
C GLN A 99 -10.10 3.07 6.95
N PRO A 100 -11.11 3.93 7.19
CA PRO A 100 -12.12 4.27 6.20
C PRO A 100 -11.55 5.18 5.09
N PRO A 101 -12.24 5.33 3.94
CA PRO A 101 -11.81 6.23 2.86
C PRO A 101 -11.54 7.67 3.31
N GLY A 102 -12.28 8.17 4.32
CA GLY A 102 -12.04 9.49 4.91
C GLY A 102 -10.64 9.64 5.54
N ALA A 103 -10.08 8.57 6.13
CA ALA A 103 -8.72 8.60 6.66
C ALA A 103 -7.67 8.69 5.53
N VAL A 104 -7.92 8.02 4.40
CA VAL A 104 -7.08 8.15 3.19
C VAL A 104 -7.11 9.57 2.66
N ALA A 105 -8.29 10.18 2.53
CA ALA A 105 -8.46 11.56 2.06
C ALA A 105 -7.74 12.56 2.98
N ALA A 106 -7.86 12.39 4.30
CA ALA A 106 -7.17 13.22 5.28
C ALA A 106 -5.64 13.07 5.19
N LEU A 107 -5.14 11.84 4.99
CA LEU A 107 -3.72 11.59 4.79
C LEU A 107 -3.21 12.23 3.50
N ARG A 108 -3.95 12.09 2.39
CA ARG A 108 -3.61 12.71 1.10
C ARG A 108 -3.56 14.23 1.19
N ALA A 109 -4.49 14.85 1.93
CA ALA A 109 -4.47 16.28 2.17
C ALA A 109 -3.25 16.72 3.02
N ALA A 110 -2.85 15.90 4.00
CA ALA A 110 -1.71 16.18 4.86
C ALA A 110 -0.35 15.91 4.17
N LEU A 111 -0.28 14.94 3.25
CA LEU A 111 0.92 14.51 2.54
C LEU A 111 0.60 14.32 1.03
N PRO A 112 0.47 15.41 0.26
CA PRO A 112 0.09 15.34 -1.17
C PRO A 112 1.07 14.50 -2.02
N GLU A 113 2.35 14.51 -1.64
CA GLU A 113 3.45 13.82 -2.34
C GLU A 113 3.64 12.35 -1.93
N ALA A 114 2.90 11.88 -0.91
CA ALA A 114 3.06 10.50 -0.45
C ALA A 114 2.51 9.50 -1.46
N VAL A 115 3.09 8.30 -1.49
CA VAL A 115 2.49 7.12 -2.13
C VAL A 115 1.67 6.38 -1.08
N VAL A 116 0.35 6.36 -1.25
CA VAL A 116 -0.58 5.77 -0.28
C VAL A 116 -0.95 4.35 -0.71
N VAL A 117 -0.51 3.39 0.08
CA VAL A 117 -0.89 1.98 -0.04
C VAL A 117 -2.01 1.68 0.95
N LYS A 118 -3.16 1.18 0.48
CA LYS A 118 -4.25 0.75 1.36
C LYS A 118 -4.34 -0.77 1.36
N ALA A 119 -4.14 -1.38 2.53
CA ALA A 119 -4.40 -2.81 2.69
C ALA A 119 -5.91 -3.11 2.66
N VAL A 120 -6.28 -4.15 1.93
CA VAL A 120 -7.62 -4.74 1.90
C VAL A 120 -7.51 -6.20 2.30
N HIS A 121 -8.44 -6.66 3.13
CA HIS A 121 -8.28 -7.91 3.85
C HIS A 121 -9.25 -8.97 3.37
N VAL A 122 -8.70 -10.13 3.01
CA VAL A 122 -9.47 -11.31 2.62
C VAL A 122 -9.56 -12.26 3.81
N LEU A 123 -10.78 -12.46 4.30
CA LEU A 123 -11.12 -13.39 5.36
C LEU A 123 -12.17 -14.40 4.83
N ASP A 124 -11.92 -15.70 4.99
CA ASP A 124 -12.84 -16.75 4.52
C ASP A 124 -13.29 -16.56 3.06
N GLY A 125 -12.37 -16.11 2.21
CA GLY A 125 -12.63 -15.88 0.79
C GLY A 125 -13.43 -14.61 0.46
N GLN A 126 -13.68 -13.74 1.44
CA GLN A 126 -14.41 -12.48 1.28
C GLN A 126 -13.53 -11.29 1.65
N CYS A 127 -13.64 -10.18 0.93
CA CYS A 127 -12.97 -8.94 1.24
C CYS A 127 -13.96 -7.95 1.87
N ALA A 128 -13.70 -7.58 3.14
CA ALA A 128 -14.57 -6.69 3.90
C ALA A 128 -14.62 -5.28 3.28
N GLU A 129 -13.52 -4.82 2.69
CA GLU A 129 -13.41 -3.50 2.07
C GLU A 129 -13.93 -3.45 0.63
N ARG A 130 -14.37 -4.57 0.06
CA ARG A 130 -14.84 -4.65 -1.33
C ARG A 130 -15.86 -3.57 -1.71
N PRO A 131 -16.89 -3.25 -0.89
CA PRO A 131 -17.86 -2.19 -1.22
C PRO A 131 -17.25 -0.79 -1.30
N PHE A 132 -16.09 -0.59 -0.71
CA PHE A 132 -15.43 0.71 -0.57
C PHE A 132 -14.25 0.92 -1.53
N LEU A 133 -13.88 -0.05 -2.38
CA LEU A 133 -12.70 0.03 -3.26
C LEU A 133 -12.71 1.30 -4.12
N GLY A 134 -13.85 1.62 -4.76
CA GLY A 134 -13.99 2.85 -5.53
C GLY A 134 -13.90 4.12 -4.68
N ALA A 135 -14.35 4.08 -3.42
CA ALA A 135 -14.23 5.21 -2.50
C ALA A 135 -12.78 5.43 -2.06
N TYR A 136 -12.03 4.36 -1.79
CA TYR A 136 -10.58 4.44 -1.51
C TYR A 136 -9.80 5.03 -2.69
N ALA A 137 -10.10 4.60 -3.92
CA ALA A 137 -9.46 5.13 -5.12
C ALA A 137 -9.71 6.65 -5.26
N ARG A 138 -10.96 7.10 -5.06
CA ARG A 138 -11.30 8.53 -5.10
C ARG A 138 -10.70 9.33 -3.95
N ALA A 139 -10.49 8.70 -2.80
CA ALA A 139 -9.87 9.33 -1.64
C ALA A 139 -8.35 9.54 -1.79
N GLY A 140 -7.73 8.97 -2.84
CA GLY A 140 -6.31 9.18 -3.14
C GLY A 140 -5.42 8.00 -2.78
N THR A 141 -5.97 6.77 -2.72
CA THR A 141 -5.15 5.54 -2.73
C THR A 141 -4.45 5.41 -4.07
N ASP A 142 -3.15 5.12 -4.05
CA ASP A 142 -2.34 4.88 -5.24
C ASP A 142 -2.24 3.38 -5.56
N LEU A 143 -2.19 2.54 -4.52
CA LEU A 143 -1.93 1.13 -4.63
C LEU A 143 -2.72 0.37 -3.57
N PHE A 144 -3.33 -0.76 -3.92
CA PHE A 144 -3.87 -1.68 -2.93
C PHE A 144 -2.81 -2.70 -2.49
N LEU A 145 -2.88 -3.15 -1.25
CA LEU A 145 -2.24 -4.37 -0.77
C LEU A 145 -3.36 -5.37 -0.46
N VAL A 146 -3.42 -6.49 -1.18
CA VAL A 146 -4.36 -7.57 -0.88
C VAL A 146 -3.71 -8.52 0.11
N ASP A 147 -4.21 -8.59 1.33
CA ASP A 147 -3.67 -9.41 2.41
C ASP A 147 -4.71 -10.38 2.98
N ALA A 148 -4.24 -11.47 3.57
CA ALA A 148 -5.08 -12.43 4.28
C ALA A 148 -5.28 -11.99 5.73
N ALA A 149 -6.53 -12.01 6.22
CA ALA A 149 -6.87 -11.79 7.61
C ALA A 149 -7.23 -13.10 8.32
N THR A 150 -7.20 -13.09 9.65
CA THR A 150 -7.66 -14.21 10.49
C THR A 150 -9.00 -13.91 11.15
N ARG A 151 -9.74 -14.96 11.57
CA ARG A 151 -11.00 -14.83 12.30
C ARG A 151 -10.85 -14.13 13.65
N GLY A 152 -9.65 -14.10 14.22
CA GLY A 152 -9.34 -13.34 15.43
C GLY A 152 -9.17 -11.84 15.22
N GLY A 153 -9.40 -11.34 13.99
CA GLY A 153 -9.23 -9.93 13.63
C GLY A 153 -7.78 -9.50 13.47
N SER A 154 -6.83 -10.43 13.61
CA SER A 154 -5.42 -10.12 13.35
C SER A 154 -5.21 -9.90 11.86
N VAL A 155 -4.57 -8.79 11.54
CA VAL A 155 -4.17 -8.41 10.18
C VAL A 155 -2.66 -8.20 10.14
N GLY A 156 -2.03 -8.55 9.03
CA GLY A 156 -0.58 -8.52 8.86
C GLY A 156 0.15 -9.69 9.55
N SER A 157 1.18 -10.20 8.91
CA SER A 157 2.07 -11.28 9.42
C SER A 157 1.36 -12.53 9.94
N THR A 158 0.16 -12.83 9.43
CA THR A 158 -0.66 -13.97 9.90
C THR A 158 -0.19 -15.32 9.34
N GLY A 159 0.65 -15.31 8.31
CA GLY A 159 1.08 -16.51 7.58
C GLY A 159 -0.02 -17.19 6.75
N HIS A 160 -1.25 -16.68 6.77
CA HIS A 160 -2.37 -17.21 6.00
C HIS A 160 -2.28 -16.74 4.54
N ARG A 161 -2.77 -17.57 3.63
CA ARG A 161 -2.80 -17.26 2.19
C ARG A 161 -4.15 -16.71 1.76
N VAL A 162 -4.13 -15.79 0.81
CA VAL A 162 -5.33 -15.41 0.08
C VAL A 162 -5.70 -16.57 -0.86
N PRO A 163 -6.89 -17.17 -0.74
CA PRO A 163 -7.31 -18.24 -1.64
C PRO A 163 -7.36 -17.72 -3.10
N PRO A 164 -6.86 -18.49 -4.07
CA PRO A 164 -6.86 -18.08 -5.49
C PRO A 164 -8.23 -17.64 -5.99
N GLU A 165 -9.29 -18.38 -5.66
CA GLU A 165 -10.66 -18.07 -6.05
C GLU A 165 -11.20 -16.78 -5.41
N ALA A 166 -10.72 -16.41 -4.23
CA ALA A 166 -11.05 -15.13 -3.61
C ALA A 166 -10.37 -13.98 -4.32
N LEU A 167 -9.11 -14.17 -4.70
CA LEU A 167 -8.36 -13.19 -5.47
C LEU A 167 -9.01 -12.98 -6.85
N GLU A 168 -9.36 -14.04 -7.58
CA GLU A 168 -10.06 -13.95 -8.87
C GLU A 168 -11.37 -13.16 -8.78
N ARG A 169 -12.14 -13.32 -7.69
CA ARG A 169 -13.38 -12.56 -7.47
C ARG A 169 -13.12 -11.09 -7.10
N LEU A 170 -11.98 -10.79 -6.51
CA LEU A 170 -11.63 -9.44 -6.04
C LEU A 170 -11.01 -8.58 -7.15
N LEU A 171 -10.11 -9.16 -7.96
CA LEU A 171 -9.30 -8.46 -8.96
C LEU A 171 -10.10 -7.54 -9.91
N PRO A 172 -11.26 -7.98 -10.47
CA PRO A 172 -12.03 -7.11 -11.39
C PRO A 172 -12.53 -5.81 -10.74
N GLY A 173 -12.66 -5.79 -9.41
CA GLY A 173 -13.16 -4.64 -8.65
C GLY A 173 -12.08 -3.71 -8.11
N LEU A 174 -10.80 -4.08 -8.14
CA LEU A 174 -9.75 -3.27 -7.51
C LEU A 174 -9.60 -1.89 -8.17
N GLY A 175 -9.61 -1.83 -9.50
CA GLY A 175 -9.54 -0.56 -10.24
C GLY A 175 -8.22 0.22 -10.11
N LEU A 176 -7.32 -0.20 -9.24
CA LEU A 176 -5.97 0.33 -9.01
C LEU A 176 -4.95 -0.81 -9.07
N PRO A 177 -3.66 -0.48 -9.29
CA PRO A 177 -2.58 -1.45 -9.13
C PRO A 177 -2.57 -2.07 -7.74
N PHE A 178 -1.98 -3.27 -7.59
CA PHE A 178 -1.94 -3.95 -6.29
C PHE A 178 -0.66 -4.76 -6.06
N LEU A 179 -0.30 -4.88 -4.78
CA LEU A 179 0.62 -5.89 -4.25
C LEU A 179 -0.20 -7.04 -3.66
N LEU A 180 0.34 -8.25 -3.70
CA LEU A 180 -0.23 -9.40 -2.99
C LEU A 180 0.61 -9.72 -1.77
N ALA A 181 -0.06 -9.95 -0.63
CA ALA A 181 0.52 -10.44 0.62
C ALA A 181 -0.14 -11.77 1.04
N GLY A 182 0.20 -12.23 2.24
CA GLY A 182 -0.39 -13.44 2.84
C GLY A 182 0.44 -14.69 2.61
N GLY A 183 1.41 -14.95 3.51
CA GLY A 183 2.17 -16.19 3.59
C GLY A 183 2.91 -16.63 2.33
N LEU A 184 3.29 -15.69 1.48
CA LEU A 184 3.96 -15.96 0.21
C LEU A 184 5.40 -16.40 0.41
N THR A 185 5.86 -17.31 -0.46
CA THR A 185 7.22 -17.85 -0.50
C THR A 185 7.81 -17.74 -1.92
N ALA A 186 9.08 -18.03 -2.08
CA ALA A 186 9.73 -18.10 -3.40
C ALA A 186 9.10 -19.17 -4.31
N ALA A 187 8.62 -20.29 -3.73
CA ALA A 187 7.99 -21.37 -4.51
C ALA A 187 6.63 -20.98 -5.11
N ASP A 188 5.97 -19.97 -4.55
CA ASP A 188 4.66 -19.53 -5.04
C ASP A 188 4.75 -18.73 -6.35
N ALA A 189 5.90 -18.11 -6.63
CA ALA A 189 6.13 -17.39 -7.88
C ALA A 189 5.92 -18.28 -9.12
N ALA A 190 6.44 -19.50 -9.09
CA ALA A 190 6.28 -20.45 -10.19
C ALA A 190 4.83 -20.97 -10.34
N ARG A 191 4.01 -20.85 -9.30
CA ARG A 191 2.62 -21.33 -9.26
C ARG A 191 1.60 -20.26 -9.62
N ALA A 192 2.02 -19.02 -9.82
CA ALA A 192 1.14 -17.88 -10.05
C ALA A 192 1.40 -17.13 -11.38
N PRO A 193 1.58 -17.82 -12.52
CA PRO A 193 1.87 -17.14 -13.79
C PRO A 193 0.73 -16.21 -14.23
N ALA A 194 -0.53 -16.59 -13.99
CA ALA A 194 -1.69 -15.77 -14.31
C ALA A 194 -1.73 -14.47 -13.48
N LEU A 195 -1.30 -14.53 -12.23
CA LEU A 195 -1.16 -13.34 -11.37
C LEU A 195 -0.07 -12.41 -11.91
N ALA A 196 1.10 -12.95 -12.25
CA ALA A 196 2.21 -12.18 -12.80
C ALA A 196 1.84 -11.50 -14.12
N ALA A 197 0.97 -12.13 -14.93
CA ALA A 197 0.45 -11.56 -16.18
C ALA A 197 -0.68 -10.54 -15.98
N HIS A 198 -1.23 -10.39 -14.78
CA HIS A 198 -2.34 -9.47 -14.54
C HIS A 198 -1.87 -8.01 -14.65
N PRO A 199 -2.52 -7.14 -15.46
CA PRO A 199 -2.05 -5.78 -15.75
C PRO A 199 -1.99 -4.87 -14.51
N GLY A 200 -2.76 -5.19 -13.46
CA GLY A 200 -2.74 -4.47 -12.18
C GLY A 200 -1.71 -4.99 -11.17
N PHE A 201 -1.09 -6.16 -11.41
CA PHE A 201 -0.11 -6.71 -10.49
C PHE A 201 1.16 -5.87 -10.47
N ARG A 202 1.63 -5.52 -9.28
CA ARG A 202 2.85 -4.72 -9.08
C ARG A 202 3.88 -5.40 -8.21
N GLY A 203 3.59 -6.58 -7.67
CA GLY A 203 4.54 -7.32 -6.87
C GLY A 203 3.95 -7.92 -5.61
N VAL A 204 4.83 -8.25 -4.69
CA VAL A 204 4.48 -8.98 -3.46
C VAL A 204 4.99 -8.28 -2.21
N ASP A 205 4.29 -8.53 -1.09
CA ASP A 205 4.71 -8.17 0.26
C ASP A 205 4.93 -9.44 1.08
N VAL A 206 6.13 -9.64 1.59
CA VAL A 206 6.54 -10.87 2.28
C VAL A 206 7.11 -10.53 3.65
N ASP A 207 6.69 -11.29 4.68
CA ASP A 207 7.24 -11.21 6.03
C ASP A 207 7.90 -12.56 6.40
N GLY A 208 7.14 -13.55 6.80
CA GLY A 208 7.67 -14.79 7.39
C GLY A 208 8.72 -15.50 6.54
N ALA A 209 8.51 -15.62 5.22
CA ALA A 209 9.48 -16.25 4.31
C ALA A 209 10.73 -15.39 4.04
N ALA A 210 10.73 -14.14 4.44
CA ALA A 210 11.90 -13.27 4.38
C ALA A 210 12.80 -13.40 5.61
N ARG A 211 12.37 -14.16 6.65
CA ARG A 211 13.09 -14.28 7.93
C ARG A 211 14.03 -15.49 7.97
N GLY A 212 15.16 -15.30 8.66
CA GLY A 212 16.08 -16.35 9.05
C GLY A 212 15.61 -17.13 10.30
N GLY A 213 16.38 -18.13 10.71
CA GLY A 213 16.11 -18.91 11.92
C GLY A 213 16.18 -18.11 13.23
N ASP A 214 16.78 -16.94 13.21
CA ASP A 214 16.84 -15.96 14.31
C ASP A 214 15.62 -15.03 14.39
N GLY A 215 14.65 -15.19 13.47
CA GLY A 215 13.46 -14.36 13.37
C GLY A 215 13.67 -12.98 12.74
N LEU A 216 14.89 -12.62 12.34
CA LEU A 216 15.21 -11.38 11.65
C LEU A 216 15.05 -11.55 10.13
N LEU A 217 14.82 -10.45 9.41
CA LEU A 217 14.86 -10.46 7.94
C LEU A 217 16.27 -10.83 7.49
N GLY A 218 16.37 -11.89 6.69
CA GLY A 218 17.64 -12.43 6.23
C GLY A 218 17.95 -12.03 4.78
N PRO A 219 19.15 -11.48 4.50
CA PRO A 219 19.49 -11.06 3.13
C PRO A 219 19.50 -12.22 2.14
N ALA A 220 19.84 -13.44 2.56
CA ALA A 220 19.82 -14.63 1.69
C ALA A 220 18.39 -15.04 1.32
N GLN A 221 17.45 -14.99 2.27
CA GLN A 221 16.03 -15.26 2.06
C GLN A 221 15.42 -14.22 1.13
N VAL A 222 15.71 -12.93 1.37
CA VAL A 222 15.21 -11.83 0.53
C VAL A 222 15.80 -11.89 -0.87
N ALA A 223 17.07 -12.25 -1.03
CA ALA A 223 17.66 -12.48 -2.35
C ALA A 223 17.01 -13.66 -3.12
N ALA A 224 16.60 -14.71 -2.42
CA ALA A 224 15.87 -15.82 -3.04
C ALA A 224 14.46 -15.40 -3.49
N LEU A 225 13.75 -14.60 -2.68
CA LEU A 225 12.46 -14.01 -3.03
C LEU A 225 12.58 -13.04 -4.22
N ASP A 226 13.60 -12.19 -4.24
CA ASP A 226 13.86 -11.27 -5.35
C ASP A 226 14.03 -12.05 -6.67
N ARG A 227 14.89 -13.07 -6.68
CA ARG A 227 15.07 -13.92 -7.89
C ARG A 227 13.77 -14.56 -8.34
N ALA A 228 12.96 -15.06 -7.41
CA ALA A 228 11.74 -15.79 -7.75
C ALA A 228 10.63 -14.87 -8.27
N TRP A 229 10.38 -13.74 -7.61
CA TRP A 229 9.23 -12.89 -7.89
C TRP A 229 9.52 -11.78 -8.90
N THR A 230 10.76 -11.32 -8.98
CA THR A 230 11.13 -10.17 -9.82
C THR A 230 12.08 -10.53 -10.97
N GLY A 231 12.54 -11.77 -11.03
CA GLY A 231 13.55 -12.24 -12.00
C GLY A 231 14.99 -11.89 -11.61
N GLY A 232 15.20 -11.37 -10.39
CA GLY A 232 16.52 -10.95 -9.91
C GLY A 232 16.98 -9.59 -10.47
N ARG A 233 18.21 -9.22 -10.13
CA ARG A 233 18.75 -7.88 -10.46
C ARG A 233 18.98 -7.71 -11.94
N GLY A 234 18.40 -6.70 -12.52
CA GLY A 234 18.57 -6.28 -13.91
C GLY A 234 17.81 -5.01 -14.28
N SER A 235 16.95 -4.48 -13.40
CA SER A 235 16.16 -3.28 -13.67
C SER A 235 16.65 -2.05 -12.95
N PRO A 236 16.48 -0.85 -13.54
CA PRO A 236 16.90 0.42 -12.95
C PRO A 236 16.22 0.68 -11.62
N ALA A 237 16.88 1.49 -10.78
CA ALA A 237 16.33 2.01 -9.53
C ALA A 237 14.91 2.57 -9.72
N LEU A 238 14.08 2.46 -8.68
CA LEU A 238 12.82 3.20 -8.60
C LEU A 238 13.14 4.67 -8.91
N PRO A 239 12.46 5.31 -9.87
CA PRO A 239 12.74 6.70 -10.18
C PRO A 239 12.44 7.56 -8.95
N ALA A 240 13.40 8.34 -8.56
CA ALA A 240 13.23 9.39 -7.57
C ALA A 240 12.43 10.52 -8.23
N GLY A 241 11.12 10.61 -7.97
CA GLY A 241 10.31 11.73 -8.44
C GLY A 241 9.00 11.34 -9.14
N ALA A 242 8.18 12.36 -9.40
CA ALA A 242 6.83 12.27 -9.93
C ALA A 242 6.70 11.69 -11.36
N ASP A 243 7.80 11.36 -12.04
CA ASP A 243 7.83 10.96 -13.46
C ASP A 243 8.26 9.51 -13.70
N GLY A 244 8.29 8.66 -12.68
CA GLY A 244 8.63 7.25 -12.82
C GLY A 244 7.47 6.40 -13.35
N PRO A 245 7.72 5.13 -13.79
CA PRO A 245 6.69 4.20 -14.23
C PRO A 245 5.65 3.87 -13.15
N TYR A 246 5.87 4.33 -11.91
CA TYR A 246 4.94 4.34 -10.79
C TYR A 246 4.43 5.76 -10.48
N ALA A 247 4.70 6.74 -11.37
CA ALA A 247 4.05 8.03 -11.32
C ALA A 247 2.55 7.78 -11.51
N VAL A 248 1.82 7.78 -10.43
CA VAL A 248 0.37 7.90 -10.47
C VAL A 248 0.13 9.35 -10.88
N HIS A 249 -0.07 9.57 -12.17
CA HIS A 249 -0.54 10.88 -12.62
C HIS A 249 -1.78 11.21 -11.80
N PRO A 250 -1.85 12.39 -11.18
CA PRO A 250 -3.09 12.81 -10.55
C PRO A 250 -4.14 12.75 -11.66
N ARG A 251 -5.02 11.75 -11.61
CA ARG A 251 -6.19 11.72 -12.49
C ARG A 251 -6.90 13.02 -12.21
N ALA A 252 -7.03 13.85 -13.24
CA ALA A 252 -7.97 14.95 -13.20
C ALA A 252 -9.30 14.36 -12.74
N VAL A 253 -9.66 14.64 -11.49
CA VAL A 253 -10.96 14.27 -10.94
C VAL A 253 -11.93 15.10 -11.76
N ALA A 254 -12.54 14.48 -12.77
CA ALA A 254 -13.69 15.06 -13.42
C ALA A 254 -14.70 15.30 -12.30
N ALA A 255 -14.98 16.56 -12.02
CA ALA A 255 -16.00 16.94 -11.05
C ALA A 255 -17.27 16.18 -11.43
N PRO A 256 -17.96 15.53 -10.47
CA PRO A 256 -19.23 14.89 -10.78
C PRO A 256 -20.14 15.97 -11.34
N SER A 257 -20.63 15.77 -12.57
CA SER A 257 -21.73 16.52 -13.14
C SER A 257 -22.99 16.15 -12.35
N GLY A 258 -23.11 16.73 -11.14
CA GLY A 258 -24.33 16.68 -10.36
C GLY A 258 -25.41 17.50 -11.06
N PRO A 259 -26.69 17.10 -10.95
CA PRO A 259 -27.79 17.86 -11.54
C PRO A 259 -27.77 19.29 -10.96
N ARG A 260 -27.81 20.28 -11.86
CA ARG A 260 -27.92 21.68 -11.49
C ARG A 260 -29.15 21.87 -10.58
N PRO A 261 -29.05 22.58 -9.46
CA PRO A 261 -30.23 22.87 -8.68
C PRO A 261 -31.22 23.69 -9.50
N PRO A 262 -32.54 23.45 -9.37
CA PRO A 262 -33.54 24.17 -10.11
C PRO A 262 -33.49 25.68 -9.75
N THR A 263 -33.41 26.55 -10.75
CA THR A 263 -33.54 27.99 -10.62
C THR A 263 -35.02 28.30 -10.43
N GLY A 264 -35.53 28.21 -9.21
CA GLY A 264 -36.84 28.74 -8.85
C GLY A 264 -36.70 30.09 -8.15
N PRO A 265 -37.69 30.97 -8.29
CA PRO A 265 -37.66 32.26 -7.61
C PRO A 265 -37.68 32.09 -6.07
N PRO A 266 -37.09 33.05 -5.32
CA PRO A 266 -37.03 32.93 -3.85
C PRO A 266 -38.44 32.97 -3.26
N PRO A 267 -38.69 32.24 -2.15
CA PRO A 267 -39.98 32.26 -1.47
C PRO A 267 -40.25 33.66 -0.89
N ALA A 268 -41.50 34.11 -1.03
CA ALA A 268 -41.97 35.38 -0.51
C ALA A 268 -41.81 35.47 1.01
N SER A 269 -41.36 36.60 1.49
CA SER A 269 -41.20 36.93 2.93
C SER A 269 -42.53 36.82 3.68
N VAL A 270 -42.61 35.92 4.64
CA VAL A 270 -43.71 35.81 5.58
C VAL A 270 -43.49 36.88 6.65
N THR A 271 -44.35 37.90 6.69
CA THR A 271 -44.45 38.91 7.76
C THR A 271 -45.05 38.25 9.00
N SER A 272 -44.35 38.33 10.15
CA SER A 272 -44.86 37.91 11.46
C SER A 272 -45.99 38.84 11.93
N PRO A 273 -47.09 38.30 12.49
CA PRO A 273 -48.09 39.13 13.16
C PRO A 273 -47.60 39.58 14.54
N GLY A 274 -47.86 40.89 14.83
CA GLY A 274 -47.50 41.53 16.08
C GLY A 274 -48.25 40.93 17.28
N LYS A 275 -47.59 40.99 18.47
CA LYS A 275 -48.19 40.73 19.79
C LYS A 275 -49.19 41.79 20.14
N PRO A 276 -50.38 41.44 20.68
CA PRO A 276 -51.23 42.40 21.39
C PRO A 276 -50.73 42.68 22.79
N THR A 277 -50.94 43.91 23.23
CA THR A 277 -50.69 44.49 24.58
C THR A 277 -51.46 43.80 25.67
#